data_98fd62da5ad609a6a93f40688b2cb148
#
_entry.id   98fd62da5ad609a6a93f40688b2cb148
#
_cell.length_a   1.000
_cell.length_b   1.000
_cell.length_c   1.000
_cell.angle_alpha   90.00
_cell.angle_beta   90.00
_cell.angle_gamma   90.00
#
_symmetry.space_group_name_H-M   'P 1'
#
loop_
_entity.id
_entity.type
_entity.pdbx_description
1 polymer ?
#
loop_
_entity_poly.entity_id
_entity_poly.type
_entity_poly.pdbx_seq_one_letter_code
_entity_poly.pdbx_strand_id
1 'polypeptide(L)'
;MNKLRLLFILLVALLCPVIGQAQDDDAIDFEAVVAPLSAQCPHDGGGGWLVTSVVVAEDTIVVDLETPASISSFLSALTGNNPNVKRLWLKHLLGFGEEWKHLAELMTKEGRPLLLRIKPQREEEFSCILISGREIGTILANL
;
A
#
# COMPACT_ATOMS: atom_id res chain seq x y z
N MET A 1 -6.42 48.50 -7.93
CA MET A 1 -6.90 47.14 -8.27
C MET A 1 -5.85 46.07 -8.07
N ASN A 2 -4.65 46.24 -8.58
CA ASN A 2 -3.58 45.26 -8.44
C ASN A 2 -3.12 45.06 -6.99
N LYS A 3 -3.15 46.10 -6.18
CA LYS A 3 -2.77 46.04 -4.76
C LYS A 3 -3.78 45.23 -3.94
N LEU A 4 -5.05 45.28 -4.27
CA LEU A 4 -6.09 44.51 -3.57
C LEU A 4 -6.02 43.00 -3.93
N ARG A 5 -5.71 42.70 -5.17
CA ARG A 5 -5.51 41.31 -5.61
C ARG A 5 -4.26 40.71 -5.00
N LEU A 6 -3.19 41.49 -4.93
CA LEU A 6 -1.96 41.04 -4.27
C LEU A 6 -2.16 40.78 -2.76
N LEU A 7 -2.91 41.67 -2.10
CA LEU A 7 -3.25 41.52 -0.69
C LEU A 7 -4.12 40.27 -0.44
N PHE A 8 -5.07 40.02 -1.34
CA PHE A 8 -5.95 38.84 -1.25
C PHE A 8 -5.18 37.54 -1.49
N ILE A 9 -4.27 37.52 -2.46
CA ILE A 9 -3.39 36.37 -2.73
C ILE A 9 -2.45 36.12 -1.56
N LEU A 10 -1.89 37.18 -0.94
CA LEU A 10 -1.06 37.09 0.24
C LEU A 10 -1.83 36.58 1.45
N LEU A 11 -3.07 37.02 1.63
CA LEU A 11 -3.94 36.57 2.72
C LEU A 11 -4.32 35.09 2.55
N VAL A 12 -4.64 34.66 1.35
CA VAL A 12 -4.95 33.27 1.03
C VAL A 12 -3.69 32.39 1.20
N ALA A 13 -2.53 32.89 0.79
CA ALA A 13 -1.26 32.18 0.96
C ALA A 13 -0.84 32.06 2.44
N LEU A 14 -1.22 33.03 3.28
CA LEU A 14 -0.98 32.97 4.74
C LEU A 14 -1.95 32.06 5.48
N LEU A 15 -3.20 31.96 5.01
CA LEU A 15 -4.22 31.10 5.60
C LEU A 15 -4.07 29.62 5.16
N CYS A 16 -3.73 29.39 3.90
CA CYS A 16 -3.54 28.05 3.37
C CYS A 16 -2.45 27.24 4.08
N PRO A 17 -1.24 27.78 4.37
CA PRO A 17 -0.23 27.00 5.09
C PRO A 17 -0.64 26.62 6.51
N VAL A 18 -1.40 27.46 7.21
CA VAL A 18 -1.87 27.17 8.57
C VAL A 18 -2.93 26.07 8.56
N ILE A 19 -3.87 26.12 7.62
CA ILE A 19 -4.90 25.09 7.44
C ILE A 19 -4.25 23.81 6.90
N GLY A 20 -3.32 23.93 5.96
CA GLY A 20 -2.57 22.80 5.41
C GLY A 20 -1.71 22.10 6.46
N GLN A 21 -1.04 22.84 7.33
CA GLN A 21 -0.25 22.25 8.42
C GLN A 21 -1.12 21.52 9.44
N ALA A 22 -2.29 22.05 9.77
CA ALA A 22 -3.22 21.38 10.67
C ALA A 22 -3.79 20.08 10.07
N GLN A 23 -3.99 20.05 8.75
CA GLN A 23 -4.41 18.84 8.04
C GLN A 23 -3.26 17.87 7.83
N ASP A 24 -2.04 18.40 7.57
CA ASP A 24 -0.84 17.60 7.38
C ASP A 24 -0.40 16.91 8.69
N ASP A 25 -0.63 17.52 9.85
CA ASP A 25 -0.37 16.92 11.15
C ASP A 25 -1.25 15.68 11.41
N ASP A 26 -2.47 15.65 10.82
CA ASP A 26 -3.40 14.52 10.92
C ASP A 26 -3.30 13.58 9.71
N ALA A 27 -2.73 14.03 8.60
CA ALA A 27 -2.59 13.24 7.37
C ALA A 27 -1.31 12.40 7.41
N ILE A 28 -1.45 11.13 7.04
CA ILE A 28 -0.32 10.21 6.96
C ILE A 28 0.35 10.37 5.60
N ASP A 29 1.66 10.61 5.60
CA ASP A 29 2.47 10.60 4.40
C ASP A 29 2.85 9.16 4.05
N PHE A 30 2.05 8.53 3.22
CA PHE A 30 2.29 7.15 2.82
C PHE A 30 3.56 6.98 2.00
N GLU A 31 3.98 7.98 1.24
CA GLU A 31 5.25 7.91 0.52
C GLU A 31 6.42 7.78 1.47
N ALA A 32 6.41 8.53 2.57
CA ALA A 32 7.43 8.44 3.62
C ALA A 32 7.39 7.09 4.34
N VAL A 33 6.20 6.55 4.59
CA VAL A 33 6.04 5.23 5.23
C VAL A 33 6.51 4.11 4.32
N VAL A 34 6.22 4.21 3.03
CA VAL A 34 6.54 3.19 2.02
C VAL A 34 8.02 3.24 1.62
N ALA A 35 8.67 4.41 1.69
CA ALA A 35 10.05 4.58 1.24
C ALA A 35 11.04 3.55 1.81
N PRO A 36 11.05 3.24 3.12
CA PRO A 36 11.93 2.21 3.66
C PRO A 36 11.64 0.82 3.10
N LEU A 37 10.37 0.49 2.87
CA LEU A 37 9.97 -0.78 2.27
C LEU A 37 10.41 -0.87 0.83
N SER A 38 10.24 0.20 0.07
CA SER A 38 10.68 0.30 -1.32
C SER A 38 12.21 0.18 -1.42
N ALA A 39 12.94 0.77 -0.49
CA ALA A 39 14.41 0.70 -0.43
C ALA A 39 14.92 -0.72 -0.18
N GLN A 40 14.15 -1.57 0.48
CA GLN A 40 14.50 -2.98 0.72
C GLN A 40 14.21 -3.88 -0.47
N CYS A 41 13.52 -3.37 -1.48
CA CYS A 41 13.17 -4.18 -2.66
C CYS A 41 14.38 -4.36 -3.60
N PRO A 42 14.56 -5.55 -4.18
CA PRO A 42 13.74 -6.74 -3.94
C PRO A 42 13.97 -7.34 -2.56
N HIS A 43 12.88 -7.60 -1.82
CA HIS A 43 12.94 -8.17 -0.47
C HIS A 43 12.61 -9.67 -0.55
N ASP A 44 13.58 -10.49 -0.22
CA ASP A 44 13.46 -11.95 -0.26
C ASP A 44 12.86 -12.47 1.05
N GLY A 45 11.68 -13.08 0.95
CA GLY A 45 11.02 -13.74 2.08
C GLY A 45 11.39 -15.21 2.26
N GLY A 46 12.30 -15.72 1.43
CA GLY A 46 12.71 -17.12 1.43
C GLY A 46 11.81 -18.00 0.54
N GLY A 47 12.36 -19.13 0.08
CA GLY A 47 11.61 -20.11 -0.69
C GLY A 47 11.10 -19.66 -2.07
N GLY A 48 11.64 -18.57 -2.60
CA GLY A 48 11.21 -18.02 -3.89
C GLY A 48 10.12 -16.95 -3.79
N TRP A 49 9.76 -16.54 -2.59
CA TRP A 49 8.82 -15.44 -2.35
C TRP A 49 9.58 -14.12 -2.28
N LEU A 50 9.22 -13.18 -3.15
CA LEU A 50 9.97 -11.94 -3.33
C LEU A 50 9.03 -10.76 -3.50
N VAL A 51 9.20 -9.72 -2.67
CA VAL A 51 8.57 -8.42 -2.89
C VAL A 51 9.49 -7.63 -3.81
N THR A 52 9.04 -7.37 -5.04
CA THR A 52 9.87 -6.70 -6.04
C THR A 52 9.70 -5.19 -6.06
N SER A 53 8.52 -4.70 -5.65
CA SER A 53 8.22 -3.26 -5.70
C SER A 53 7.13 -2.91 -4.70
N VAL A 54 7.25 -1.76 -4.08
CA VAL A 54 6.22 -1.13 -3.24
C VAL A 54 6.13 0.33 -3.63
N VAL A 55 4.99 0.75 -4.13
CA VAL A 55 4.78 2.14 -4.56
C VAL A 55 3.43 2.67 -4.11
N VAL A 56 3.33 3.98 -3.97
CA VAL A 56 2.07 4.69 -3.74
C VAL A 56 1.60 5.23 -5.07
N ALA A 57 0.42 4.79 -5.51
CA ALA A 57 -0.22 5.24 -6.74
C ALA A 57 -1.56 5.89 -6.35
N GLU A 58 -1.60 7.21 -6.35
CA GLU A 58 -2.74 8.01 -5.89
C GLU A 58 -3.10 7.66 -4.44
N ASP A 59 -4.23 6.99 -4.21
CA ASP A 59 -4.70 6.58 -2.89
C ASP A 59 -4.42 5.09 -2.59
N THR A 60 -3.80 4.37 -3.52
CA THR A 60 -3.59 2.93 -3.45
C THR A 60 -2.12 2.61 -3.19
N ILE A 61 -1.86 1.67 -2.30
CA ILE A 61 -0.54 1.09 -2.14
C ILE A 61 -0.45 -0.12 -3.07
N VAL A 62 0.52 -0.11 -3.98
CA VAL A 62 0.72 -1.18 -4.96
C VAL A 62 1.96 -1.98 -4.59
N VAL A 63 1.78 -3.27 -4.39
CA VAL A 63 2.85 -4.20 -4.04
C VAL A 63 2.97 -5.27 -5.10
N ASP A 64 4.13 -5.38 -5.70
CA ASP A 64 4.44 -6.43 -6.68
C ASP A 64 5.17 -7.58 -5.97
N LEU A 65 4.61 -8.77 -6.12
CA LEU A 65 5.12 -10.02 -5.54
C LEU A 65 5.48 -11.01 -6.61
N GLU A 66 6.64 -11.63 -6.49
CA GLU A 66 6.97 -12.84 -7.23
C GLU A 66 6.83 -14.05 -6.31
N THR A 67 6.29 -15.12 -6.87
CA THR A 67 6.08 -16.38 -6.18
C THR A 67 6.95 -17.47 -6.78
N PRO A 68 7.19 -18.59 -6.06
CA PRO A 68 7.85 -19.73 -6.67
C PRO A 68 7.11 -20.19 -7.94
N ALA A 69 7.84 -20.61 -8.94
CA ALA A 69 7.27 -21.13 -10.18
C ALA A 69 6.37 -22.37 -9.94
N SER A 70 6.64 -23.11 -8.87
CA SER A 70 5.88 -24.30 -8.48
C SER A 70 4.40 -24.03 -8.16
N ILE A 71 4.04 -22.80 -7.80
CA ILE A 71 2.64 -22.46 -7.46
C ILE A 71 1.86 -21.91 -8.66
N SER A 72 2.47 -21.81 -9.81
CA SER A 72 1.86 -21.26 -11.04
C SER A 72 0.51 -21.95 -11.35
N SER A 73 0.44 -23.28 -11.24
CA SER A 73 -0.77 -24.06 -11.50
C SER A 73 -1.89 -23.81 -10.48
N PHE A 74 -1.56 -23.28 -9.30
CA PHE A 74 -2.53 -23.01 -8.24
C PHE A 74 -2.89 -21.54 -8.12
N LEU A 75 -2.21 -20.67 -8.86
CA LEU A 75 -2.35 -19.23 -8.70
C LEU A 75 -3.77 -18.75 -8.96
N SER A 76 -4.48 -19.33 -9.93
CA SER A 76 -5.87 -18.98 -10.21
C SER A 76 -6.81 -19.26 -9.03
N ALA A 77 -6.51 -20.27 -8.22
CA ALA A 77 -7.25 -20.56 -7.00
C ALA A 77 -6.83 -19.66 -5.83
N LEU A 78 -5.63 -19.09 -5.90
CA LEU A 78 -5.07 -18.22 -4.87
C LEU A 78 -5.28 -16.73 -5.18
N THR A 79 -6.01 -16.41 -6.24
CA THR A 79 -6.35 -15.03 -6.61
C THR A 79 -7.87 -14.87 -6.69
N GLY A 80 -8.33 -13.65 -6.84
CA GLY A 80 -9.75 -13.36 -6.92
C GLY A 80 -10.25 -12.60 -5.70
N ASN A 81 -11.58 -12.53 -5.56
CA ASN A 81 -12.23 -11.67 -4.57
C ASN A 81 -12.70 -12.44 -3.32
N ASN A 82 -12.16 -13.61 -3.08
CA ASN A 82 -12.52 -14.43 -1.92
C ASN A 82 -11.87 -13.87 -0.64
N PRO A 83 -12.63 -13.64 0.45
CA PRO A 83 -12.07 -13.12 1.70
C PRO A 83 -10.96 -13.99 2.31
N ASN A 84 -11.05 -15.29 2.18
CA ASN A 84 -10.01 -16.21 2.67
C ASN A 84 -8.71 -16.07 1.89
N VAL A 85 -8.79 -15.83 0.61
CA VAL A 85 -7.63 -15.60 -0.27
C VAL A 85 -6.96 -14.27 0.11
N LYS A 86 -7.74 -13.22 0.31
CA LYS A 86 -7.23 -11.91 0.74
C LYS A 86 -6.52 -12.01 2.09
N ARG A 87 -7.11 -12.74 3.02
CA ARG A 87 -6.51 -13.00 4.35
C ARG A 87 -5.19 -13.74 4.22
N LEU A 88 -5.13 -14.75 3.38
CA LEU A 88 -3.92 -15.55 3.15
C LEU A 88 -2.77 -14.66 2.67
N TRP A 89 -3.03 -13.85 1.65
CA TRP A 89 -2.01 -12.99 1.06
C TRP A 89 -1.57 -11.88 2.02
N LEU A 90 -2.50 -11.25 2.71
CA LEU A 90 -2.14 -10.22 3.68
C LEU A 90 -1.31 -10.80 4.82
N LYS A 91 -1.71 -11.96 5.36
CA LYS A 91 -0.96 -12.64 6.40
C LYS A 91 0.45 -12.99 5.95
N HIS A 92 0.59 -13.44 4.71
CA HIS A 92 1.90 -13.73 4.12
C HIS A 92 2.77 -12.47 4.04
N LEU A 93 2.19 -11.37 3.56
CA LEU A 93 2.88 -10.09 3.44
C LEU A 93 3.34 -9.55 4.80
N LEU A 94 2.50 -9.68 5.84
CA LEU A 94 2.83 -9.26 7.19
C LEU A 94 4.02 -10.05 7.77
N GLY A 95 4.25 -11.26 7.28
CA GLY A 95 5.38 -12.09 7.66
C GLY A 95 6.74 -11.56 7.19
N PHE A 96 6.77 -10.58 6.28
CA PHE A 96 8.01 -9.97 5.82
C PHE A 96 8.64 -9.02 6.85
N GLY A 97 7.90 -8.55 7.83
CA GLY A 97 8.44 -7.71 8.91
C GLY A 97 7.41 -6.81 9.57
N GLU A 98 7.80 -6.21 10.68
CA GLU A 98 6.94 -5.32 11.48
C GLU A 98 6.53 -4.06 10.71
N GLU A 99 7.36 -3.59 9.80
CA GLU A 99 7.05 -2.42 8.97
C GLU A 99 5.81 -2.67 8.11
N TRP A 100 5.60 -3.89 7.67
CA TRP A 100 4.42 -4.28 6.90
C TRP A 100 3.16 -4.22 7.74
N LYS A 101 3.25 -4.67 8.99
CA LYS A 101 2.15 -4.59 9.93
C LYS A 101 1.78 -3.14 10.23
N HIS A 102 2.79 -2.30 10.46
CA HIS A 102 2.60 -0.87 10.68
C HIS A 102 1.92 -0.21 9.48
N LEU A 103 2.38 -0.51 8.26
CA LEU A 103 1.76 -0.01 7.03
C LEU A 103 0.29 -0.45 6.94
N ALA A 104 0.00 -1.71 7.23
CA ALA A 104 -1.37 -2.23 7.19
C ALA A 104 -2.29 -1.52 8.20
N GLU A 105 -1.79 -1.24 9.39
CA GLU A 105 -2.53 -0.48 10.42
C GLU A 105 -2.84 0.94 9.95
N LEU A 106 -1.88 1.62 9.33
CA LEU A 106 -2.09 2.96 8.76
C LEU A 106 -3.07 2.95 7.60
N MET A 107 -3.01 1.94 6.73
CA MET A 107 -3.95 1.78 5.62
C MET A 107 -5.37 1.58 6.12
N THR A 108 -5.54 0.82 7.19
CA THR A 108 -6.82 0.63 7.86
C THR A 108 -7.36 1.95 8.38
N LYS A 109 -6.54 2.70 9.08
CA LYS A 109 -6.90 3.99 9.68
C LYS A 109 -7.35 5.00 8.63
N GLU A 110 -6.65 5.07 7.51
CA GLU A 110 -6.89 6.05 6.46
C GLU A 110 -7.82 5.53 5.34
N GLY A 111 -8.26 4.28 5.43
CA GLY A 111 -9.10 3.67 4.40
C GLY A 111 -8.39 3.47 3.06
N ARG A 112 -7.08 3.28 3.06
CA ARG A 112 -6.29 3.10 1.85
C ARG A 112 -6.32 1.66 1.37
N PRO A 113 -6.65 1.41 0.10
CA PRO A 113 -6.63 0.06 -0.44
C PRO A 113 -5.22 -0.41 -0.78
N LEU A 114 -5.05 -1.72 -0.73
CA LEU A 114 -3.84 -2.43 -1.15
C LEU A 114 -4.12 -3.18 -2.45
N LEU A 115 -3.32 -2.93 -3.45
CA LEU A 115 -3.33 -3.72 -4.69
C LEU A 115 -2.11 -4.63 -4.70
N LEU A 116 -2.33 -5.92 -4.61
CA LEU A 116 -1.30 -6.93 -4.78
C LEU A 116 -1.26 -7.36 -6.25
N ARG A 117 -0.11 -7.22 -6.87
CA ARG A 117 0.17 -7.72 -8.22
C ARG A 117 1.12 -8.89 -8.07
N ILE A 118 0.65 -10.07 -8.41
CA ILE A 118 1.33 -11.33 -8.12
C ILE A 118 1.66 -12.04 -9.42
N LYS A 119 2.90 -12.46 -9.57
CA LYS A 119 3.29 -13.30 -10.69
C LYS A 119 4.24 -14.39 -10.23
N PRO A 120 4.13 -15.59 -10.82
CA PRO A 120 5.15 -16.63 -10.64
C PRO A 120 6.48 -16.21 -11.27
N GLN A 121 7.56 -16.72 -10.74
CA GLN A 121 8.88 -16.55 -11.38
C GLN A 121 8.84 -17.07 -12.81
N ARG A 122 9.50 -16.34 -13.72
CA ARG A 122 9.59 -16.63 -15.15
C ARG A 122 8.31 -16.42 -15.95
N GLU A 123 7.24 -15.96 -15.33
CA GLU A 123 6.03 -15.54 -16.03
C GLU A 123 5.99 -14.00 -16.09
N GLU A 124 5.31 -13.45 -17.11
CA GLU A 124 5.23 -12.01 -17.33
C GLU A 124 3.89 -11.43 -16.89
N GLU A 125 2.86 -12.26 -16.76
CA GLU A 125 1.52 -11.81 -16.41
C GLU A 125 1.31 -11.76 -14.91
N PHE A 126 0.74 -10.64 -14.46
CA PHE A 126 0.35 -10.45 -13.07
C PHE A 126 -1.10 -10.85 -12.84
N SER A 127 -1.37 -11.49 -11.72
CA SER A 127 -2.70 -11.64 -11.15
C SER A 127 -2.87 -10.59 -10.05
N CYS A 128 -4.00 -9.89 -10.02
CA CYS A 128 -4.21 -8.78 -9.12
C CYS A 128 -5.26 -9.12 -8.06
N ILE A 129 -4.99 -8.68 -6.82
CA ILE A 129 -5.92 -8.77 -5.69
C ILE A 129 -6.01 -7.38 -5.07
N LEU A 130 -7.23 -6.86 -5.00
CA LEU A 130 -7.49 -5.58 -4.34
C LEU A 130 -8.09 -5.84 -2.95
N ILE A 131 -7.44 -5.31 -1.93
CA ILE A 131 -7.91 -5.41 -0.54
C ILE A 131 -8.19 -4.00 -0.05
N SER A 132 -9.43 -3.70 0.28
CA SER A 132 -9.79 -2.38 0.79
C SER A 132 -9.21 -2.14 2.18
N GLY A 133 -9.07 -0.87 2.58
CA GLY A 133 -8.62 -0.54 3.94
C GLY A 133 -9.50 -1.15 5.02
N ARG A 134 -10.81 -1.22 4.78
CA ARG A 134 -11.75 -1.86 5.67
C ARG A 134 -11.52 -3.37 5.80
N GLU A 135 -11.29 -4.03 4.68
CA GLU A 135 -10.96 -5.46 4.67
C GLU A 135 -9.64 -5.75 5.38
N ILE A 136 -8.63 -4.91 5.19
CA ILE A 136 -7.36 -4.99 5.91
C ILE A 136 -7.61 -4.93 7.42
N GLY A 137 -8.42 -3.98 7.88
CA GLY A 137 -8.75 -3.85 9.29
C GLY A 137 -9.45 -5.06 9.86
N THR A 138 -10.39 -5.64 9.12
CA THR A 138 -11.08 -6.87 9.51
C THR A 138 -10.10 -8.05 9.63
N ILE A 139 -9.19 -8.19 8.68
CA ILE A 139 -8.17 -9.23 8.70
C ILE A 139 -7.24 -9.06 9.90
N LEU A 140 -6.75 -7.84 10.15
CA LEU A 140 -5.86 -7.56 11.29
C LEU A 140 -6.52 -7.87 12.63
N ALA A 141 -7.80 -7.58 12.76
CA ALA A 141 -8.55 -7.84 13.99
C ALA A 141 -8.76 -9.34 14.27
N ASN A 142 -8.63 -10.19 13.26
CA ASN A 142 -8.89 -11.63 13.34
C ASN A 142 -7.64 -12.50 13.12
N LEU A 143 -6.46 -11.89 13.20
CA LEU A 143 -5.20 -12.65 13.13
C LEU A 143 -4.90 -13.38 14.42
#